data_9b68b287da9c04b5a79b6e1293886a5a
#
_entry.id   9b68b287da9c04b5a79b6e1293886a5a
#
_cell.length_a   1.000
_cell.length_b   1.000
_cell.length_c   1.000
_cell.angle_alpha   90.00
_cell.angle_beta   90.00
_cell.angle_gamma   90.00
#
_symmetry.space_group_name_H-M   'P 1'
#
loop_
_entity.id
_entity.type
_entity.pdbx_description
1 polymer ?
#
loop_
_entity_poly.entity_id
_entity_poly.type
_entity_poly.pdbx_seq_one_letter_code
_entity_poly.pdbx_strand_id
1 'polypeptide(L)'
;MAGYRLLLFENRRARRRERVFRDRLNPFDEYDNVDMYKRYRFTRLGCQHIIDLLQDELQPDTLRNHSIPPSLQVFIALRFYARGKVIDSSGDKHNVSIPTTSRVIRRVTLALCRRVNDYVKFPTTPQAVATAQQDFMNIAGFPRILGAVDCTHVELHGCPWGPDEYIFVNRKNRRVFP
;
A
#
# COMPACT_ATOMS: atom_id res chain seq x y z
N MET A 1 18.61 -39.64 -28.25
CA MET A 1 17.70 -38.52 -27.88
C MET A 1 17.39 -38.43 -26.37
N ALA A 2 17.44 -39.48 -25.59
CA ALA A 2 17.22 -39.45 -24.13
C ALA A 2 18.30 -38.73 -23.32
N GLY A 3 19.58 -38.84 -23.69
CA GLY A 3 20.69 -38.20 -22.98
C GLY A 3 20.70 -36.66 -23.03
N TYR A 4 20.20 -36.07 -24.12
CA TYR A 4 20.12 -34.62 -24.26
C TYR A 4 19.03 -34.00 -23.37
N ARG A 5 17.94 -34.74 -23.11
CA ARG A 5 16.89 -34.31 -22.15
C ARG A 5 17.39 -34.36 -20.70
N LEU A 6 18.19 -35.33 -20.30
CA LEU A 6 18.76 -35.42 -18.96
C LEU A 6 19.71 -34.25 -18.68
N LEU A 7 20.61 -33.93 -19.60
CA LEU A 7 21.55 -32.80 -19.49
C LEU A 7 20.83 -31.45 -19.42
N LEU A 8 19.70 -31.28 -20.09
CA LEU A 8 18.90 -30.05 -19.99
C LEU A 8 18.16 -29.94 -18.64
N PHE A 9 17.77 -31.07 -18.04
CA PHE A 9 17.16 -31.07 -16.69
C PHE A 9 18.19 -30.80 -15.59
N GLU A 10 19.38 -31.35 -15.69
CA GLU A 10 20.48 -31.09 -14.75
C GLU A 10 20.96 -29.64 -14.84
N ASN A 11 21.09 -29.06 -16.02
CA ASN A 11 21.43 -27.64 -16.20
C ASN A 11 20.35 -26.69 -15.69
N ARG A 12 19.07 -27.07 -15.72
CA ARG A 12 18.00 -26.28 -15.11
C ARG A 12 18.00 -26.35 -13.57
N ARG A 13 18.40 -27.51 -12.97
CA ARG A 13 18.58 -27.63 -11.51
C ARG A 13 19.78 -26.83 -11.01
N ALA A 14 20.91 -26.88 -11.72
CA ALA A 14 22.13 -26.13 -11.40
C ALA A 14 21.95 -24.59 -11.49
N ARG A 15 20.99 -24.10 -12.29
CA ARG A 15 20.66 -22.68 -12.40
C ARG A 15 19.67 -22.16 -11.36
N ARG A 16 19.05 -23.02 -10.55
CA ARG A 16 18.22 -22.58 -9.43
C ARG A 16 19.13 -22.14 -8.30
N ARG A 17 19.31 -20.83 -8.15
CA ARG A 17 19.95 -20.27 -6.95
C ARG A 17 19.25 -20.82 -5.71
N GLU A 18 20.03 -21.28 -4.75
CA GLU A 18 19.51 -21.67 -3.44
C GLU A 18 18.70 -20.53 -2.84
N ARG A 19 17.52 -20.86 -2.29
CA ARG A 19 16.67 -19.84 -1.67
C ARG A 19 17.27 -19.48 -0.32
N VAL A 20 17.93 -18.36 -0.23
CA VAL A 20 18.39 -17.79 1.03
C VAL A 20 17.23 -17.04 1.66
N PHE A 21 16.72 -17.53 2.77
CA PHE A 21 15.77 -16.81 3.61
C PHE A 21 16.56 -15.93 4.57
N ARG A 22 16.42 -14.63 4.41
CA ARG A 22 16.99 -13.65 5.34
C ARG A 22 16.02 -13.37 6.46
N ASP A 23 16.54 -13.14 7.67
CA ASP A 23 15.71 -12.73 8.80
C ASP A 23 14.99 -11.41 8.49
N ARG A 24 13.73 -11.37 8.87
CA ARG A 24 12.87 -10.21 8.65
C ARG A 24 12.82 -9.41 9.94
N LEU A 25 13.34 -8.20 9.88
CA LEU A 25 13.29 -7.27 11.00
C LEU A 25 11.84 -6.83 11.26
N ASN A 26 11.48 -6.79 12.54
CA ASN A 26 10.21 -6.21 12.95
C ASN A 26 10.37 -4.69 13.10
N PRO A 27 9.63 -3.87 12.35
CA PRO A 27 9.76 -2.42 12.42
C PRO A 27 9.46 -1.83 13.80
N PHE A 28 8.67 -2.51 14.63
CA PHE A 28 8.41 -2.07 16.00
C PHE A 28 9.64 -2.15 16.92
N ASP A 29 10.54 -3.07 16.65
CA ASP A 29 11.75 -3.24 17.46
C ASP A 29 12.90 -2.36 16.94
N GLU A 30 12.88 -2.02 15.63
CA GLU A 30 13.95 -1.30 14.96
C GLU A 30 13.82 0.23 15.04
N TYR A 31 12.56 0.76 15.03
CA TYR A 31 12.33 2.21 14.87
C TYR A 31 11.68 2.83 16.10
N ASP A 32 12.16 4.02 16.46
CA ASP A 32 11.49 4.88 17.43
C ASP A 32 10.21 5.53 16.86
N ASN A 33 9.49 6.30 17.67
CA ASN A 33 8.23 6.93 17.26
C ASN A 33 8.41 7.97 16.15
N VAL A 34 9.55 8.68 16.13
CA VAL A 34 9.85 9.72 15.15
C VAL A 34 10.17 9.06 13.81
N ASP A 35 10.98 8.01 13.83
CA ASP A 35 11.33 7.25 12.64
C ASP A 35 10.14 6.47 12.07
N MET A 36 9.28 5.92 12.93
CA MET A 36 8.02 5.30 12.50
C MET A 36 7.16 6.30 11.72
N TYR A 37 6.93 7.50 12.26
CA TYR A 37 6.13 8.52 11.59
C TYR A 37 6.78 8.99 10.27
N LYS A 38 8.08 9.23 10.25
CA LYS A 38 8.81 9.62 9.03
C LYS A 38 8.72 8.56 7.92
N ARG A 39 8.72 7.26 8.31
CA ARG A 39 8.77 6.14 7.37
C ARG A 39 7.40 5.69 6.89
N TYR A 40 6.43 5.63 7.79
CA TYR A 40 5.10 5.04 7.55
C TYR A 40 3.97 6.06 7.57
N ARG A 41 4.23 7.32 7.99
CA ARG A 41 3.24 8.40 8.17
C ARG A 41 2.18 8.12 9.24
N PHE A 42 2.41 7.11 10.06
CA PHE A 42 1.57 6.74 11.20
C PHE A 42 2.40 6.67 12.48
N THR A 43 1.76 6.96 13.61
CA THR A 43 2.32 6.67 14.92
C THR A 43 2.36 5.16 15.16
N ARG A 44 3.14 4.71 16.16
CA ARG A 44 3.18 3.31 16.58
C ARG A 44 1.78 2.74 16.87
N LEU A 45 0.96 3.50 17.61
CA LEU A 45 -0.43 3.14 17.92
C LEU A 45 -1.29 3.04 16.65
N GLY A 46 -1.14 3.99 15.72
CA GLY A 46 -1.85 3.96 14.44
C GLY A 46 -1.46 2.75 13.59
N CYS A 47 -0.18 2.40 13.54
CA CYS A 47 0.26 1.18 12.85
C CYS A 47 -0.33 -0.08 13.50
N GLN A 48 -0.32 -0.16 14.84
CA GLN A 48 -0.91 -1.29 15.56
C GLN A 48 -2.40 -1.42 15.29
N HIS A 49 -3.14 -0.30 15.35
CA HIS A 49 -4.57 -0.30 15.02
C HIS A 49 -4.88 -0.86 13.62
N ILE A 50 -4.09 -0.45 12.61
CA ILE A 50 -4.27 -0.97 11.24
C ILE A 50 -3.94 -2.47 11.16
N ILE A 51 -2.92 -2.92 11.88
CA ILE A 51 -2.55 -4.34 11.95
C ILE A 51 -3.69 -5.15 12.56
N ASP A 52 -4.20 -4.72 13.70
CA ASP A 52 -5.30 -5.40 14.41
C ASP A 52 -6.58 -5.46 13.55
N LEU A 53 -6.89 -4.34 12.86
CA LEU A 53 -8.03 -4.25 11.95
C LEU A 53 -7.98 -5.25 10.80
N LEU A 54 -6.79 -5.53 10.28
CA LEU A 54 -6.59 -6.35 9.09
C LEU A 54 -6.03 -7.75 9.38
N GLN A 55 -5.77 -8.07 10.64
CA GLN A 55 -5.07 -9.29 11.04
C GLN A 55 -5.72 -10.55 10.46
N ASP A 56 -7.04 -10.68 10.62
CA ASP A 56 -7.78 -11.87 10.19
C ASP A 56 -7.75 -12.05 8.66
N GLU A 57 -7.86 -10.95 7.91
CA GLU A 57 -7.86 -10.97 6.44
C GLU A 57 -6.46 -11.21 5.84
N LEU A 58 -5.42 -10.85 6.58
CA LEU A 58 -4.04 -10.97 6.15
C LEU A 58 -3.35 -12.24 6.65
N GLN A 59 -4.02 -13.00 7.50
CA GLN A 59 -3.47 -14.27 7.99
C GLN A 59 -3.16 -15.20 6.80
N PRO A 60 -1.95 -15.76 6.73
CA PRO A 60 -1.61 -16.70 5.68
C PRO A 60 -2.27 -18.06 5.92
N ASP A 61 -2.84 -18.66 4.89
CA ASP A 61 -3.48 -20.00 4.97
C ASP A 61 -2.50 -21.10 5.37
N THR A 62 -1.21 -20.90 5.12
CA THR A 62 -0.16 -21.85 5.45
C THR A 62 1.13 -21.15 5.88
N LEU A 63 1.87 -21.77 6.80
CA LEU A 63 3.20 -21.28 7.23
C LEU A 63 4.35 -21.73 6.29
N ARG A 64 4.03 -22.37 5.16
CA ARG A 64 5.02 -22.83 4.18
C ARG A 64 5.79 -21.67 3.57
N ASN A 65 7.07 -21.90 3.26
CA ASN A 65 7.97 -20.92 2.62
C ASN A 65 8.15 -19.61 3.41
N HIS A 66 8.18 -19.65 4.73
CA HIS A 66 8.30 -18.47 5.58
C HIS A 66 7.28 -17.38 5.19
N SER A 67 6.01 -17.70 5.34
CA SER A 67 4.91 -16.76 5.07
C SER A 67 5.14 -15.42 5.76
N ILE A 68 4.69 -14.33 5.14
CA ILE A 68 4.86 -12.98 5.69
C ILE A 68 3.75 -12.75 6.74
N PRO A 69 4.09 -12.45 8.00
CA PRO A 69 3.09 -12.18 9.03
C PRO A 69 2.26 -10.92 8.69
N PRO A 70 1.01 -10.82 9.16
CA PRO A 70 0.12 -9.69 8.89
C PRO A 70 0.75 -8.32 9.20
N SER A 71 1.44 -8.20 10.34
CA SER A 71 2.13 -6.97 10.72
C SER A 71 3.12 -6.50 9.67
N LEU A 72 3.97 -7.40 9.18
CA LEU A 72 4.95 -7.05 8.16
C LEU A 72 4.31 -6.76 6.80
N GLN A 73 3.20 -7.43 6.45
CA GLN A 73 2.43 -7.10 5.24
C GLN A 73 1.92 -5.66 5.29
N VAL A 74 1.36 -5.23 6.42
CA VAL A 74 0.89 -3.86 6.65
C VAL A 74 2.05 -2.87 6.54
N PHE A 75 3.19 -3.12 7.18
CA PHE A 75 4.35 -2.23 7.10
C PHE A 75 4.90 -2.06 5.68
N ILE A 76 4.94 -3.14 4.90
CA ILE A 76 5.35 -3.08 3.49
C ILE A 76 4.40 -2.17 2.69
N ALA A 77 3.08 -2.31 2.89
CA ALA A 77 2.09 -1.50 2.20
C ALA A 77 2.14 -0.03 2.65
N LEU A 78 2.18 0.24 3.95
CA LEU A 78 2.28 1.61 4.48
C LEU A 78 3.56 2.31 4.00
N ARG A 79 4.67 1.58 3.91
CA ARG A 79 5.92 2.12 3.36
C ARG A 79 5.80 2.52 1.90
N PHE A 80 5.10 1.72 1.11
CA PHE A 80 4.81 2.02 -0.29
C PHE A 80 3.95 3.28 -0.40
N TYR A 81 2.84 3.37 0.34
CA TYR A 81 1.96 4.55 0.31
C TYR A 81 2.65 5.82 0.80
N ALA A 82 3.46 5.74 1.85
CA ALA A 82 4.17 6.89 2.40
C ALA A 82 5.21 7.48 1.43
N ARG A 83 5.75 6.68 0.51
CA ARG A 83 6.81 7.11 -0.42
C ARG A 83 6.31 7.48 -1.81
N GLY A 84 5.22 6.87 -2.28
CA GLY A 84 4.75 7.04 -3.66
C GLY A 84 5.77 6.64 -4.73
N LYS A 85 6.78 5.83 -4.37
CA LYS A 85 7.86 5.39 -5.26
C LYS A 85 7.74 3.92 -5.63
N VAL A 86 8.44 3.54 -6.71
CA VAL A 86 8.49 2.18 -7.24
C VAL A 86 8.72 1.15 -6.12
N ILE A 87 8.08 0.00 -6.26
CA ILE A 87 8.04 -1.15 -5.33
C ILE A 87 9.41 -1.63 -4.87
N ASP A 88 10.45 -1.40 -5.68
CA ASP A 88 11.82 -1.85 -5.49
C ASP A 88 12.39 -1.51 -4.10
N SER A 89 12.25 -0.25 -3.69
CA SER A 89 12.80 0.22 -2.41
C SER A 89 12.01 -0.21 -1.17
N SER A 90 10.79 -0.74 -1.32
CA SER A 90 9.94 -1.17 -0.20
C SER A 90 10.22 -2.62 0.23
N GLY A 91 10.60 -3.47 -0.72
CA GLY A 91 10.93 -4.88 -0.47
C GLY A 91 12.32 -5.10 0.12
N ASP A 92 13.32 -4.36 -0.34
CA ASP A 92 14.72 -4.53 0.06
C ASP A 92 14.95 -4.39 1.56
N LYS A 93 14.27 -3.43 2.20
CA LYS A 93 14.41 -3.21 3.64
C LYS A 93 13.76 -4.29 4.52
N HIS A 94 12.82 -5.04 3.96
CA HIS A 94 12.15 -6.12 4.66
C HIS A 94 12.61 -7.51 4.18
N ASN A 95 13.69 -7.57 3.38
CA ASN A 95 14.20 -8.80 2.78
C ASN A 95 13.14 -9.61 2.01
N VAL A 96 12.27 -8.89 1.29
CA VAL A 96 11.17 -9.47 0.51
C VAL A 96 11.39 -9.19 -0.97
N SER A 97 11.19 -10.19 -1.82
CA SER A 97 11.34 -10.04 -3.28
C SER A 97 10.28 -9.09 -3.87
N ILE A 98 10.64 -8.35 -4.93
CA ILE A 98 9.74 -7.42 -5.63
C ILE A 98 8.39 -8.05 -5.99
N PRO A 99 8.31 -9.26 -6.59
CA PRO A 99 7.02 -9.87 -6.90
C PRO A 99 6.17 -10.17 -5.67
N THR A 100 6.80 -10.51 -4.55
CA THR A 100 6.09 -10.75 -3.28
C THR A 100 5.62 -9.43 -2.69
N THR A 101 6.45 -8.39 -2.70
CA THR A 101 6.08 -7.03 -2.28
C THR A 101 4.85 -6.53 -3.02
N SER A 102 4.80 -6.67 -4.36
CA SER A 102 3.64 -6.28 -5.17
C SER A 102 2.36 -7.02 -4.76
N ARG A 103 2.44 -8.34 -4.54
CA ARG A 103 1.29 -9.14 -4.07
C ARG A 103 0.81 -8.72 -2.70
N VAL A 104 1.75 -8.44 -1.78
CA VAL A 104 1.44 -7.96 -0.43
C VAL A 104 0.74 -6.61 -0.48
N ILE A 105 1.27 -5.64 -1.22
CA ILE A 105 0.65 -4.33 -1.37
C ILE A 105 -0.78 -4.47 -1.88
N ARG A 106 -0.98 -5.25 -2.96
CA ARG A 106 -2.31 -5.48 -3.51
C ARG A 106 -3.26 -6.11 -2.49
N ARG A 107 -2.80 -7.11 -1.73
CA ARG A 107 -3.61 -7.80 -0.71
C ARG A 107 -4.04 -6.83 0.39
N VAL A 108 -3.12 -6.04 0.93
CA VAL A 108 -3.42 -5.02 1.95
C VAL A 108 -4.34 -3.93 1.40
N THR A 109 -4.10 -3.46 0.18
CA THR A 109 -5.00 -2.49 -0.48
C THR A 109 -6.43 -2.99 -0.54
N LEU A 110 -6.63 -4.22 -1.02
CA LEU A 110 -7.97 -4.81 -1.12
C LEU A 110 -8.64 -5.00 0.25
N ALA A 111 -7.87 -5.38 1.27
CA ALA A 111 -8.38 -5.49 2.64
C ALA A 111 -8.82 -4.12 3.19
N LEU A 112 -8.04 -3.06 2.96
CA LEU A 112 -8.42 -1.69 3.31
C LEU A 112 -9.66 -1.21 2.55
N CYS A 113 -9.75 -1.49 1.25
CA CYS A 113 -10.91 -1.11 0.43
C CYS A 113 -12.22 -1.73 0.94
N ARG A 114 -12.18 -2.93 1.50
CA ARG A 114 -13.38 -3.57 2.09
C ARG A 114 -13.89 -2.82 3.32
N ARG A 115 -13.03 -2.07 4.00
CA ARG A 115 -13.37 -1.27 5.19
C ARG A 115 -13.73 0.17 4.87
N VAL A 116 -13.72 0.59 3.60
CA VAL A 116 -13.94 1.99 3.21
C VAL A 116 -15.24 2.55 3.77
N ASN A 117 -16.33 1.78 3.75
CA ASN A 117 -17.65 2.21 4.21
C ASN A 117 -17.73 2.39 5.75
N ASP A 118 -16.81 1.80 6.50
CA ASP A 118 -16.75 1.95 7.96
C ASP A 118 -16.13 3.30 8.33
N TYR A 119 -15.21 3.83 7.51
CA TYR A 119 -14.42 5.01 7.79
C TYR A 119 -14.78 6.23 6.93
N VAL A 120 -15.16 6.02 5.67
CA VAL A 120 -15.51 7.11 4.74
C VAL A 120 -17.02 7.25 4.74
N LYS A 121 -17.53 8.18 5.52
CA LYS A 121 -18.97 8.45 5.66
C LYS A 121 -19.27 9.88 5.24
N PHE A 122 -20.24 10.02 4.34
CA PHE A 122 -20.78 11.32 3.99
C PHE A 122 -22.08 11.57 4.77
N PRO A 123 -22.30 12.77 5.34
CA PRO A 123 -23.52 13.07 6.09
C PRO A 123 -24.73 13.07 5.18
N THR A 124 -25.65 12.14 5.39
CA THR A 124 -26.87 11.97 4.57
C THR A 124 -28.15 12.32 5.31
N THR A 125 -28.14 12.30 6.65
CA THR A 125 -29.30 12.66 7.46
C THR A 125 -29.32 14.17 7.74
N PRO A 126 -30.50 14.80 7.88
CA PRO A 126 -30.61 16.23 8.19
C PRO A 126 -29.81 16.64 9.44
N GLN A 127 -29.79 15.80 10.48
CA GLN A 127 -29.03 16.03 11.70
C GLN A 127 -27.51 16.00 11.44
N ALA A 128 -27.03 14.98 10.72
CA ALA A 128 -25.62 14.86 10.37
C ALA A 128 -25.15 16.03 9.48
N VAL A 129 -25.99 16.47 8.55
CA VAL A 129 -25.74 17.66 7.72
C VAL A 129 -25.61 18.91 8.58
N ALA A 130 -26.55 19.13 9.51
CA ALA A 130 -26.52 20.29 10.41
C ALA A 130 -25.27 20.28 11.30
N THR A 131 -24.90 19.13 11.85
CA THR A 131 -23.68 18.97 12.65
C THR A 131 -22.45 19.30 11.82
N ALA A 132 -22.29 18.73 10.64
CA ALA A 132 -21.14 19.00 9.76
C ALA A 132 -21.04 20.52 9.40
N GLN A 133 -22.18 21.15 9.10
CA GLN A 133 -22.20 22.59 8.81
C GLN A 133 -21.81 23.43 10.03
N GLN A 134 -22.22 23.03 11.24
CA GLN A 134 -21.84 23.70 12.46
C GLN A 134 -20.34 23.53 12.75
N ASP A 135 -19.78 22.35 12.52
CA ASP A 135 -18.35 22.07 12.69
C ASP A 135 -17.50 22.96 11.76
N PHE A 136 -17.87 23.07 10.48
CA PHE A 136 -17.19 23.97 9.54
C PHE A 136 -17.33 25.45 9.96
N MET A 137 -18.51 25.86 10.44
CA MET A 137 -18.73 27.20 10.96
C MET A 137 -17.81 27.50 12.15
N ASN A 138 -17.65 26.55 13.07
CA ASN A 138 -16.81 26.68 14.26
C ASN A 138 -15.32 26.81 13.93
N ILE A 139 -14.85 26.15 12.83
CA ILE A 139 -13.42 26.18 12.44
C ILE A 139 -13.03 27.52 11.81
N ALA A 140 -13.82 28.05 10.89
CA ALA A 140 -13.40 29.19 10.07
C ALA A 140 -14.53 30.19 9.75
N GLY A 141 -15.67 30.10 10.38
CA GLY A 141 -16.79 31.02 10.17
C GLY A 141 -17.50 30.88 8.81
N PHE A 142 -17.28 29.76 8.08
CA PHE A 142 -17.93 29.52 6.80
C PHE A 142 -19.31 28.88 7.00
N PRO A 143 -20.41 29.57 6.68
CA PRO A 143 -21.74 28.99 6.84
C PRO A 143 -22.09 28.04 5.70
N ARG A 144 -22.91 27.03 6.03
CA ARG A 144 -23.49 26.09 5.04
C ARG A 144 -22.50 25.24 4.25
N ILE A 145 -21.28 25.06 4.75
CA ILE A 145 -20.31 24.14 4.15
C ILE A 145 -20.54 22.73 4.71
N LEU A 146 -20.64 21.75 3.81
CA LEU A 146 -20.84 20.36 4.15
C LEU A 146 -19.56 19.53 4.08
N GLY A 147 -18.60 19.99 3.29
CA GLY A 147 -17.32 19.31 3.10
C GLY A 147 -16.38 20.14 2.24
N ALA A 148 -15.09 19.83 2.31
CA ALA A 148 -14.06 20.41 1.46
C ALA A 148 -13.44 19.27 0.62
N VAL A 149 -13.26 19.51 -0.68
CA VAL A 149 -12.64 18.56 -1.61
C VAL A 149 -11.32 19.11 -2.08
N ASP A 150 -10.27 18.35 -1.85
CA ASP A 150 -8.95 18.63 -2.46
C ASP A 150 -8.61 17.51 -3.44
N CYS A 151 -8.03 17.91 -4.58
CA CYS A 151 -7.69 16.99 -5.66
C CYS A 151 -6.21 16.72 -5.68
N THR A 152 -5.83 15.43 -5.75
CA THR A 152 -4.45 15.03 -5.96
C THR A 152 -4.27 14.35 -7.31
N HIS A 153 -3.12 14.58 -7.93
CA HIS A 153 -2.76 13.92 -9.18
C HIS A 153 -2.07 12.59 -8.90
N VAL A 154 -2.62 11.51 -9.45
CA VAL A 154 -1.96 10.19 -9.44
C VAL A 154 -1.09 10.07 -10.68
N GLU A 155 0.24 10.06 -10.50
CA GLU A 155 1.19 9.97 -11.61
C GLU A 155 1.13 8.59 -12.27
N LEU A 156 1.10 8.58 -13.61
CA LEU A 156 1.15 7.37 -14.43
C LEU A 156 2.59 7.06 -14.82
N HIS A 157 3.06 5.88 -14.46
CA HIS A 157 4.30 5.31 -14.99
C HIS A 157 4.02 4.58 -16.31
N GLY A 158 4.16 5.28 -17.39
CA GLY A 158 3.80 4.80 -18.73
C GLY A 158 2.45 5.34 -19.16
N CYS A 159 2.45 6.05 -20.28
CA CYS A 159 1.24 6.62 -20.82
C CYS A 159 0.59 5.64 -21.79
N PRO A 160 -0.74 5.53 -21.82
CA PRO A 160 -1.41 4.96 -22.99
C PRO A 160 -1.04 5.82 -24.20
N TRP A 161 -0.30 5.22 -25.14
CA TRP A 161 0.06 5.86 -26.39
C TRP A 161 -1.17 5.86 -27.29
N GLY A 162 -1.57 7.01 -27.80
CA GLY A 162 -2.70 7.10 -28.70
C GLY A 162 -3.20 8.53 -28.91
N PRO A 163 -4.26 8.72 -29.70
CA PRO A 163 -4.83 10.04 -29.98
C PRO A 163 -5.34 10.76 -28.72
N ASP A 164 -5.63 10.01 -27.66
CA ASP A 164 -6.18 10.56 -26.39
C ASP A 164 -5.11 10.78 -25.33
N GLU A 165 -3.82 10.73 -25.67
CA GLU A 165 -2.71 10.94 -24.72
C GLU A 165 -2.82 12.27 -23.97
N TYR A 166 -3.33 13.32 -24.63
CA TYR A 166 -3.48 14.65 -24.05
C TYR A 166 -4.40 14.71 -22.82
N ILE A 167 -5.37 13.79 -22.70
CA ILE A 167 -6.30 13.71 -21.55
C ILE A 167 -5.55 13.41 -20.26
N PHE A 168 -4.45 12.68 -20.35
CA PHE A 168 -3.63 12.28 -19.22
C PHE A 168 -2.54 13.28 -18.84
N VAL A 169 -2.46 14.42 -19.54
CA VAL A 169 -1.44 15.46 -19.27
C VAL A 169 -2.04 16.60 -18.46
N ASN A 170 -1.49 16.84 -17.25
CA ASN A 170 -1.93 17.95 -16.43
C ASN A 170 -1.24 19.28 -16.83
N ARG A 171 -1.68 20.40 -16.23
CA ARG A 171 -1.13 21.76 -16.46
C ARG A 171 0.39 21.89 -16.19
N LYS A 172 0.99 20.94 -15.48
CA LYS A 172 2.44 20.89 -15.19
C LYS A 172 3.18 19.95 -16.15
N ASN A 173 2.55 19.55 -17.23
CA ASN A 173 3.08 18.61 -18.21
C ASN A 173 3.50 17.24 -17.63
N ARG A 174 2.80 16.80 -16.59
CA ARG A 174 2.96 15.47 -15.99
C ARG A 174 1.82 14.58 -16.40
N ARG A 175 2.12 13.31 -16.62
CA ARG A 175 1.13 12.29 -16.95
C ARG A 175 0.46 11.81 -15.67
N VAL A 176 -0.85 11.98 -15.62
CA VAL A 176 -1.67 11.68 -14.43
C VAL A 176 -3.00 11.06 -14.87
N PHE A 177 -3.67 10.38 -13.95
CA PHE A 177 -5.07 10.00 -14.17
C PHE A 177 -5.91 11.27 -14.31
N PRO A 178 -6.84 11.32 -15.32
CA PRO A 178 -7.74 12.43 -15.52
C PRO A 178 -8.77 12.55 -14.40
#